data_35423ec51b78fe855223b9eb2e26b7cd
#
_entry.id   35423ec51b78fe855223b9eb2e26b7cd
#
_cell.length_a   1.000
_cell.length_b   1.000
_cell.length_c   1.000
_cell.angle_alpha   90.00
_cell.angle_beta   90.00
_cell.angle_gamma   90.00
#
_symmetry.space_group_name_H-M   'P 1'
#
loop_
_entity.id
_entity.type
_entity.pdbx_description
1 polymer ?
#
loop_
_entity_poly.entity_id
_entity_poly.type
_entity_poly.pdbx_seq_one_letter_code
_entity_poly.pdbx_strand_id
1 'polypeptide(L)'
;MAVLNELEPKEVFRFFEEISAIPRGSRDTKRISDYLVAFAKERDLKVIQDEVNNVIIFQPGTPGYEESEPVILQGHMDMVCEKTSESTHDFENDGLELYVEDGFLKAKDTTLGGDDGVAVAMALALLDSREIPHPPIEAVFTVDEELGMEGAEAIDLTVLKGKKLINLDSEEEKTLTVGCAGGVRYQGLIPVEKETASGDEIKITIQGLLGGHSGEEIHRQRGNANKMMARLLYHIAEEKSYRLSEIYGGSKDNVIAMEAHASLVAAPEDTEQILAMIRNMEDVWNAEFMGEEPGLTVKTETEKNTDTVVFSKDTTQKVVGYLKASPNGLKEYSRKVAGATETSLNLGVVSMKENGVEAAFLIRSAVDSRKQQVLEEVDAVTKAFGGTGTISSAYQAWQYKPKSELRPVMIEAYKEIYGKEPEICIIHGGLECGIFLGKRPDLDCVSCGPDVLDIHSYNERLDIASTQRSCEFLKLVLKNCK
;
A
#
# COMPACT_ATOMS: atom_id res chain seq x y z
N MET A 1 9.02 30.20 -17.32
CA MET A 1 9.33 29.63 -18.67
C MET A 1 8.98 28.15 -18.55
N ALA A 2 8.33 27.60 -19.55
CA ALA A 2 7.99 26.18 -19.53
C ALA A 2 9.28 25.34 -19.49
N VAL A 3 9.43 24.52 -18.47
CA VAL A 3 10.68 23.77 -18.17
C VAL A 3 10.78 22.53 -19.05
N LEU A 4 9.61 21.96 -19.44
CA LEU A 4 9.53 20.64 -20.09
C LEU A 4 9.37 20.70 -21.62
N ASN A 5 9.37 21.90 -22.25
CA ASN A 5 9.08 22.09 -23.68
C ASN A 5 9.99 21.34 -24.67
N GLU A 6 11.20 20.95 -24.24
CA GLU A 6 12.16 20.24 -25.08
C GLU A 6 12.09 18.72 -24.92
N LEU A 7 11.22 18.23 -24.01
CA LEU A 7 11.04 16.81 -23.74
C LEU A 7 10.05 16.17 -24.73
N GLU A 8 10.30 14.92 -25.09
CA GLU A 8 9.39 14.10 -25.90
C GLU A 8 8.77 12.98 -25.03
N PRO A 9 7.49 12.62 -25.22
CA PRO A 9 6.50 13.22 -26.13
C PRO A 9 6.05 14.60 -25.61
N LYS A 10 6.12 15.61 -26.46
CA LYS A 10 5.84 17.00 -26.09
C LYS A 10 4.49 17.19 -25.39
N GLU A 11 3.45 16.55 -25.92
CA GLU A 11 2.11 16.73 -25.39
C GLU A 11 1.96 16.15 -23.96
N VAL A 12 2.62 15.02 -23.68
CA VAL A 12 2.59 14.42 -22.34
C VAL A 12 3.28 15.32 -21.33
N PHE A 13 4.49 15.79 -21.63
CA PHE A 13 5.23 16.66 -20.71
C PHE A 13 4.61 18.05 -20.59
N ARG A 14 3.96 18.56 -21.65
CA ARG A 14 3.16 19.77 -21.58
C ARG A 14 2.00 19.62 -20.60
N PHE A 15 1.20 18.56 -20.70
CA PHE A 15 0.09 18.32 -19.78
C PHE A 15 0.59 18.04 -18.37
N PHE A 16 1.71 17.33 -18.21
CA PHE A 16 2.30 17.11 -16.89
C PHE A 16 2.71 18.44 -16.23
N GLU A 17 3.31 19.37 -16.98
CA GLU A 17 3.65 20.71 -16.49
C GLU A 17 2.39 21.53 -16.14
N GLU A 18 1.34 21.46 -16.96
CA GLU A 18 0.07 22.13 -16.71
C GLU A 18 -0.60 21.65 -15.42
N ILE A 19 -0.70 20.33 -15.20
CA ILE A 19 -1.32 19.79 -13.99
C ILE A 19 -0.45 19.98 -12.73
N SER A 20 0.88 20.00 -12.88
CA SER A 20 1.80 20.26 -11.78
C SER A 20 1.74 21.71 -11.28
N ALA A 21 1.24 22.64 -12.10
CA ALA A 21 0.96 24.01 -11.68
C ALA A 21 -0.33 24.15 -10.85
N ILE A 22 -1.12 23.08 -10.75
CA ILE A 22 -2.41 23.04 -10.02
C ILE A 22 -2.18 22.24 -8.72
N PRO A 23 -2.35 22.84 -7.54
CA PRO A 23 -2.41 22.11 -6.29
C PRO A 23 -3.46 21.00 -6.36
N ARG A 24 -3.03 19.76 -6.06
CA ARG A 24 -3.86 18.56 -6.23
C ARG A 24 -3.58 17.48 -5.18
N GLY A 25 -3.18 17.89 -3.99
CA GLY A 25 -3.06 16.95 -2.87
C GLY A 25 -4.39 16.23 -2.59
N SER A 26 -4.33 15.03 -2.05
CA SER A 26 -5.54 14.28 -1.67
C SER A 26 -6.46 15.15 -0.80
N ARG A 27 -7.77 15.11 -1.04
CA ARG A 27 -8.86 15.97 -0.54
C ARG A 27 -8.89 17.40 -1.09
N ASP A 28 -7.87 17.87 -1.82
CA ASP A 28 -7.88 19.16 -2.53
C ASP A 28 -7.88 18.98 -4.05
N THR A 29 -8.75 18.13 -4.55
CA THR A 29 -8.81 17.69 -5.96
C THR A 29 -9.77 18.50 -6.83
N LYS A 30 -10.52 19.45 -6.25
CA LYS A 30 -11.53 20.21 -7.02
C LYS A 30 -10.94 20.99 -8.19
N ARG A 31 -9.79 21.62 -8.01
CA ARG A 31 -9.15 22.47 -9.06
C ARG A 31 -8.65 21.63 -10.24
N ILE A 32 -8.00 20.49 -9.97
CA ILE A 32 -7.56 19.59 -11.03
C ILE A 32 -8.75 18.93 -11.74
N SER A 33 -9.79 18.56 -11.00
CA SER A 33 -11.03 18.02 -11.57
C SER A 33 -11.72 19.04 -12.51
N ASP A 34 -11.80 20.32 -12.11
CA ASP A 34 -12.35 21.40 -12.94
C ASP A 34 -11.49 21.67 -14.20
N TYR A 35 -10.16 21.56 -14.08
CA TYR A 35 -9.25 21.62 -15.22
C TYR A 35 -9.55 20.51 -16.25
N LEU A 36 -9.75 19.27 -15.82
CA LEU A 36 -10.10 18.16 -16.70
C LEU A 36 -11.45 18.35 -17.38
N VAL A 37 -12.43 18.90 -16.65
CA VAL A 37 -13.74 19.25 -17.24
C VAL A 37 -13.60 20.37 -18.27
N ALA A 38 -12.79 21.40 -18.01
CA ALA A 38 -12.53 22.47 -18.95
C ALA A 38 -11.82 21.94 -20.21
N PHE A 39 -10.77 21.12 -20.03
CA PHE A 39 -10.06 20.42 -21.11
C PHE A 39 -11.02 19.69 -22.07
N ALA A 40 -11.95 18.90 -21.51
CA ALA A 40 -12.92 18.14 -22.30
C ALA A 40 -13.89 19.07 -23.07
N LYS A 41 -14.41 20.11 -22.41
CA LYS A 41 -15.35 21.07 -23.02
C LYS A 41 -14.72 21.85 -24.17
N GLU A 42 -13.47 22.27 -24.04
CA GLU A 42 -12.71 22.97 -25.08
C GLU A 42 -12.52 22.13 -26.36
N ARG A 43 -12.63 20.80 -26.24
CA ARG A 43 -12.47 19.83 -27.32
C ARG A 43 -13.77 19.20 -27.79
N ASP A 44 -14.91 19.74 -27.32
CA ASP A 44 -16.26 19.22 -27.59
C ASP A 44 -16.42 17.72 -27.19
N LEU A 45 -15.67 17.27 -26.16
CA LEU A 45 -15.78 15.92 -25.62
C LEU A 45 -16.88 15.83 -24.58
N LYS A 46 -17.60 14.71 -24.57
CA LYS A 46 -18.54 14.42 -23.49
C LYS A 46 -17.75 14.18 -22.20
N VAL A 47 -18.19 14.82 -21.11
CA VAL A 47 -17.56 14.70 -19.78
C VAL A 47 -18.62 14.56 -18.69
N ILE A 48 -18.29 13.76 -17.68
CA ILE A 48 -19.05 13.63 -16.44
C ILE A 48 -18.09 13.98 -15.29
N GLN A 49 -18.53 14.82 -14.38
CA GLN A 49 -17.89 15.10 -13.09
C GLN A 49 -18.89 14.72 -12.02
N ASP A 50 -18.49 13.85 -11.07
CA ASP A 50 -19.37 13.45 -9.98
C ASP A 50 -19.25 14.38 -8.75
N GLU A 51 -20.02 14.08 -7.69
CA GLU A 51 -20.10 14.90 -6.49
C GLU A 51 -18.81 14.88 -5.66
N VAL A 52 -17.96 13.86 -5.82
CA VAL A 52 -16.67 13.74 -5.13
C VAL A 52 -15.49 14.23 -5.98
N ASN A 53 -15.77 14.76 -7.21
CA ASN A 53 -14.82 15.27 -8.18
C ASN A 53 -14.11 14.22 -9.05
N ASN A 54 -14.54 12.96 -9.11
CA ASN A 54 -14.08 12.07 -10.17
C ASN A 54 -14.52 12.62 -11.55
N VAL A 55 -13.71 12.36 -12.58
CA VAL A 55 -14.00 12.82 -13.95
C VAL A 55 -13.95 11.66 -14.92
N ILE A 56 -14.95 11.55 -15.81
CA ILE A 56 -14.96 10.62 -16.93
C ILE A 56 -15.07 11.41 -18.22
N ILE A 57 -14.11 11.23 -19.14
CA ILE A 57 -14.09 11.87 -20.46
C ILE A 57 -14.26 10.80 -21.54
N PHE A 58 -15.14 11.06 -22.51
CA PHE A 58 -15.47 10.15 -23.60
C PHE A 58 -14.94 10.69 -24.92
N GLN A 59 -14.04 9.95 -25.56
CA GLN A 59 -13.48 10.25 -26.88
C GLN A 59 -14.05 9.26 -27.91
N PRO A 60 -14.65 9.69 -29.03
CA PRO A 60 -15.01 8.81 -30.12
C PRO A 60 -13.81 8.11 -30.75
N GLY A 61 -14.01 6.90 -31.28
CA GLY A 61 -12.97 6.20 -32.02
C GLY A 61 -12.51 6.95 -33.28
N THR A 62 -11.24 6.84 -33.61
CA THR A 62 -10.69 7.41 -34.84
C THR A 62 -11.20 6.67 -36.10
N PRO A 63 -11.01 7.23 -37.30
CA PRO A 63 -11.48 6.59 -38.54
C PRO A 63 -11.06 5.13 -38.69
N GLY A 64 -12.04 4.23 -38.80
CA GLY A 64 -11.88 2.77 -38.87
C GLY A 64 -11.90 2.05 -37.52
N TYR A 65 -12.13 2.79 -36.41
CA TYR A 65 -12.30 2.26 -35.07
C TYR A 65 -13.62 2.66 -34.39
N GLU A 66 -14.51 3.37 -35.10
CA GLU A 66 -15.72 3.99 -34.55
C GLU A 66 -16.69 2.97 -33.92
N GLU A 67 -16.72 1.76 -34.48
CA GLU A 67 -17.58 0.66 -34.02
C GLU A 67 -16.84 -0.34 -33.11
N SER A 68 -15.56 -0.08 -32.79
CA SER A 68 -14.80 -0.94 -31.90
C SER A 68 -15.31 -0.83 -30.46
N GLU A 69 -15.11 -1.87 -29.67
CA GLU A 69 -15.40 -1.82 -28.23
C GLU A 69 -14.56 -0.73 -27.55
N PRO A 70 -15.16 0.14 -26.73
CA PRO A 70 -14.41 1.17 -26.02
C PRO A 70 -13.32 0.57 -25.10
N VAL A 71 -12.21 1.29 -25.00
CA VAL A 71 -11.14 0.99 -24.02
C VAL A 71 -11.21 2.02 -22.90
N ILE A 72 -11.15 1.54 -21.66
CA ILE A 72 -11.10 2.38 -20.48
C ILE A 72 -9.62 2.64 -20.17
N LEU A 73 -9.22 3.92 -20.08
CA LEU A 73 -7.95 4.36 -19.51
C LEU A 73 -8.21 4.92 -18.13
N GLN A 74 -7.42 4.52 -17.13
CA GLN A 74 -7.68 4.95 -15.76
C GLN A 74 -6.38 5.31 -15.06
N GLY A 75 -6.44 6.40 -14.26
CA GLY A 75 -5.43 6.87 -13.33
C GLY A 75 -6.04 7.82 -12.32
N HIS A 76 -5.34 8.08 -11.21
CA HIS A 76 -5.80 9.02 -10.20
C HIS A 76 -5.19 10.42 -10.37
N MET A 77 -5.93 11.44 -9.92
CA MET A 77 -5.51 12.83 -10.14
C MET A 77 -4.90 13.49 -8.90
N ASP A 78 -5.06 12.89 -7.73
CA ASP A 78 -4.45 13.38 -6.49
C ASP A 78 -2.98 12.96 -6.37
N MET A 79 -2.30 13.40 -5.34
CA MET A 79 -0.92 13.06 -5.03
C MET A 79 -0.64 13.15 -3.54
N VAL A 80 0.35 12.40 -3.06
CA VAL A 80 0.93 12.56 -1.73
C VAL A 80 1.69 13.88 -1.63
N CYS A 81 1.48 14.62 -0.55
CA CYS A 81 2.10 15.92 -0.27
C CYS A 81 3.19 15.80 0.80
N GLU A 82 4.41 15.47 0.39
CA GLU A 82 5.57 15.41 1.26
C GLU A 82 6.63 16.43 0.83
N LYS A 83 7.32 17.03 1.79
CA LYS A 83 8.38 18.01 1.52
C LYS A 83 9.52 17.91 2.53
N THR A 84 10.68 18.44 2.16
CA THR A 84 11.81 18.54 3.11
C THR A 84 11.45 19.49 4.26
N SER A 85 12.10 19.32 5.42
CA SER A 85 11.90 20.17 6.59
C SER A 85 12.25 21.65 6.36
N GLU A 86 13.06 21.93 5.34
CA GLU A 86 13.52 23.27 4.99
C GLU A 86 12.64 23.94 3.92
N SER A 87 11.78 23.16 3.26
CA SER A 87 10.88 23.66 2.20
C SER A 87 9.78 24.54 2.76
N THR A 88 9.59 25.70 2.10
CA THR A 88 8.50 26.63 2.39
C THR A 88 7.29 26.43 1.47
N HIS A 89 7.31 25.42 0.59
CA HIS A 89 6.23 25.14 -0.35
C HIS A 89 4.88 24.94 0.36
N ASP A 90 3.84 25.55 -0.19
CA ASP A 90 2.46 25.43 0.30
C ASP A 90 1.62 24.63 -0.70
N PHE A 91 1.42 23.34 -0.42
CA PHE A 91 0.67 22.44 -1.30
C PHE A 91 -0.79 22.85 -1.54
N GLU A 92 -1.36 23.73 -0.72
CA GLU A 92 -2.71 24.25 -0.95
C GLU A 92 -2.75 25.39 -1.96
N ASN A 93 -1.65 26.14 -2.13
CA ASN A 93 -1.63 27.36 -2.92
C ASN A 93 -0.59 27.41 -4.02
N ASP A 94 0.51 26.67 -3.89
CA ASP A 94 1.64 26.75 -4.83
C ASP A 94 1.62 25.55 -5.80
N GLY A 95 1.93 25.82 -7.08
CA GLY A 95 2.28 24.78 -8.05
C GLY A 95 3.70 24.27 -7.82
N LEU A 96 3.99 23.05 -8.28
CA LEU A 96 5.29 22.42 -8.11
C LEU A 96 6.38 23.13 -8.94
N GLU A 97 7.57 23.30 -8.38
CA GLU A 97 8.76 23.80 -9.09
C GLU A 97 9.50 22.63 -9.74
N LEU A 98 9.18 22.38 -11.02
CA LEU A 98 9.72 21.26 -11.78
C LEU A 98 11.14 21.56 -12.30
N TYR A 99 11.98 20.52 -12.33
CA TYR A 99 13.30 20.56 -12.98
C TYR A 99 13.69 19.19 -13.52
N VAL A 100 14.66 19.17 -14.45
CA VAL A 100 15.20 17.94 -15.04
C VAL A 100 16.64 17.78 -14.59
N GLU A 101 16.98 16.58 -14.11
CA GLU A 101 18.33 16.22 -13.68
C GLU A 101 18.59 14.75 -13.98
N ASP A 102 19.74 14.45 -14.60
CA ASP A 102 20.22 13.08 -14.87
C ASP A 102 19.20 12.16 -15.60
N GLY A 103 18.37 12.73 -16.48
CA GLY A 103 17.35 12.00 -17.23
C GLY A 103 16.05 11.80 -16.49
N PHE A 104 15.92 12.37 -15.29
CA PHE A 104 14.71 12.35 -14.48
C PHE A 104 14.04 13.71 -14.39
N LEU A 105 12.72 13.70 -14.38
CA LEU A 105 11.89 14.82 -13.98
C LEU A 105 11.67 14.76 -12.47
N LYS A 106 11.83 15.88 -11.79
CA LYS A 106 11.76 16.06 -10.33
C LYS A 106 11.03 17.35 -9.96
N ALA A 107 10.54 17.43 -8.72
CA ALA A 107 10.10 18.66 -8.08
C ALA A 107 11.06 19.08 -6.97
N LYS A 108 11.25 20.39 -6.80
CA LYS A 108 12.21 20.92 -5.85
C LYS A 108 11.69 20.84 -4.42
N ASP A 109 12.41 20.08 -3.59
CA ASP A 109 12.17 19.95 -2.15
C ASP A 109 10.77 19.41 -1.79
N THR A 110 10.04 18.80 -2.76
CA THR A 110 8.70 18.23 -2.59
C THR A 110 8.56 16.91 -3.35
N THR A 111 7.49 16.16 -3.09
CA THR A 111 6.99 15.11 -3.99
C THR A 111 6.73 15.69 -5.38
N LEU A 112 6.92 14.88 -6.41
CA LEU A 112 6.68 15.24 -7.81
C LEU A 112 5.20 15.06 -8.21
N GLY A 113 4.53 14.08 -7.62
CA GLY A 113 3.24 13.58 -8.07
C GLY A 113 3.32 12.97 -9.48
N GLY A 114 4.43 12.29 -9.78
CA GLY A 114 4.56 11.43 -10.93
C GLY A 114 3.57 10.28 -10.86
N ASP A 115 3.41 9.75 -9.67
CA ASP A 115 2.34 8.92 -9.19
C ASP A 115 1.13 9.81 -8.82
N ASP A 116 0.00 9.80 -9.54
CA ASP A 116 -0.22 9.19 -10.86
C ASP A 116 -0.46 10.29 -11.92
N GLY A 117 0.17 11.47 -11.74
CA GLY A 117 0.06 12.59 -12.67
C GLY A 117 0.56 12.26 -14.08
N VAL A 118 1.47 11.29 -14.21
CA VAL A 118 1.94 10.86 -15.53
C VAL A 118 0.85 10.13 -16.31
N ALA A 119 0.01 9.33 -15.65
CA ALA A 119 -1.16 8.71 -16.28
C ALA A 119 -2.17 9.76 -16.76
N VAL A 120 -2.46 10.76 -15.91
CA VAL A 120 -3.33 11.87 -16.29
C VAL A 120 -2.78 12.56 -17.54
N ALA A 121 -1.48 12.91 -17.55
CA ALA A 121 -0.84 13.56 -18.68
C ALA A 121 -0.85 12.71 -19.97
N MET A 122 -0.57 11.40 -19.85
CA MET A 122 -0.63 10.46 -20.99
C MET A 122 -2.04 10.34 -21.55
N ALA A 123 -3.06 10.22 -20.69
CA ALA A 123 -4.45 10.16 -21.11
C ALA A 123 -4.89 11.46 -21.81
N LEU A 124 -4.53 12.62 -21.25
CA LEU A 124 -4.82 13.92 -21.86
C LEU A 124 -4.17 14.08 -23.24
N ALA A 125 -2.92 13.64 -23.39
CA ALA A 125 -2.21 13.68 -24.66
C ALA A 125 -2.90 12.80 -25.73
N LEU A 126 -3.44 11.65 -25.35
CA LEU A 126 -4.23 10.78 -26.23
C LEU A 126 -5.56 11.42 -26.60
N LEU A 127 -6.29 12.00 -25.63
CA LEU A 127 -7.55 12.69 -25.84
C LEU A 127 -7.43 13.98 -26.68
N ASP A 128 -6.26 14.64 -26.68
CA ASP A 128 -5.97 15.82 -27.49
C ASP A 128 -5.58 15.45 -28.94
N SER A 129 -5.07 14.23 -29.15
CA SER A 129 -4.57 13.80 -30.46
C SER A 129 -5.68 13.47 -31.44
N ARG A 130 -5.46 13.87 -32.71
CA ARG A 130 -6.31 13.48 -33.87
C ARG A 130 -5.63 12.49 -34.80
N GLU A 131 -4.38 12.14 -34.52
CA GLU A 131 -3.55 11.33 -35.41
C GLU A 131 -3.30 9.92 -34.90
N ILE A 132 -3.40 9.70 -33.59
CA ILE A 132 -3.18 8.40 -32.96
C ILE A 132 -4.40 7.49 -33.21
N PRO A 133 -4.26 6.35 -33.91
CA PRO A 133 -5.37 5.43 -34.12
C PRO A 133 -5.80 4.77 -32.81
N HIS A 134 -7.08 4.84 -32.45
CA HIS A 134 -7.62 4.25 -31.23
C HIS A 134 -9.13 3.94 -31.34
N PRO A 135 -9.63 2.90 -30.63
CA PRO A 135 -11.06 2.70 -30.41
C PRO A 135 -11.65 3.85 -29.59
N PRO A 136 -12.98 3.92 -29.39
CA PRO A 136 -13.52 4.88 -28.42
C PRO A 136 -12.79 4.75 -27.07
N ILE A 137 -12.43 5.89 -26.48
CA ILE A 137 -11.76 5.94 -25.17
C ILE A 137 -12.74 6.44 -24.12
N GLU A 138 -12.74 5.77 -22.97
CA GLU A 138 -13.42 6.18 -21.74
C GLU A 138 -12.34 6.45 -20.70
N ALA A 139 -11.88 7.71 -20.62
CA ALA A 139 -10.82 8.10 -19.65
C ALA A 139 -11.43 8.39 -18.29
N VAL A 140 -11.03 7.64 -17.28
CA VAL A 140 -11.52 7.69 -15.91
C VAL A 140 -10.41 8.24 -15.01
N PHE A 141 -10.69 9.37 -14.39
CA PHE A 141 -9.79 10.03 -13.45
C PHE A 141 -10.43 10.04 -12.06
N THR A 142 -9.81 9.36 -11.12
CA THR A 142 -10.28 9.23 -9.74
C THR A 142 -9.61 10.22 -8.81
N VAL A 143 -10.18 10.40 -7.63
CA VAL A 143 -9.68 11.25 -6.55
C VAL A 143 -9.38 10.40 -5.32
N ASP A 144 -8.50 10.92 -4.44
CA ASP A 144 -8.23 10.38 -3.10
C ASP A 144 -7.84 8.90 -3.09
N GLU A 145 -7.11 8.47 -4.13
CA GLU A 145 -6.53 7.12 -4.19
C GLU A 145 -5.60 6.91 -3.00
N GLU A 146 -4.70 7.83 -2.76
CA GLU A 146 -3.64 7.83 -1.76
C GLU A 146 -4.11 7.77 -0.29
N LEU A 147 -5.37 8.09 -0.05
CA LEU A 147 -6.01 8.00 1.27
C LEU A 147 -6.82 6.73 1.49
N GLY A 148 -6.99 5.91 0.45
CA GLY A 148 -7.72 4.65 0.55
C GLY A 148 -8.71 4.42 -0.58
N MET A 149 -8.49 5.02 -1.76
CA MET A 149 -9.26 4.81 -2.99
C MET A 149 -10.72 5.26 -2.88
N GLU A 150 -10.97 6.36 -2.14
CA GLU A 150 -12.34 6.85 -1.88
C GLU A 150 -13.07 7.24 -3.17
N GLY A 151 -12.33 7.80 -4.16
CA GLY A 151 -12.87 8.12 -5.48
C GLY A 151 -13.36 6.90 -6.23
N ALA A 152 -12.56 5.82 -6.26
CA ALA A 152 -12.94 4.56 -6.89
C ALA A 152 -14.15 3.91 -6.22
N GLU A 153 -14.28 4.05 -4.91
CA GLU A 153 -15.47 3.58 -4.17
C GLU A 153 -16.72 4.40 -4.51
N ALA A 154 -16.61 5.69 -4.78
CA ALA A 154 -17.74 6.57 -5.07
C ALA A 154 -18.19 6.52 -6.53
N ILE A 155 -17.27 6.38 -7.50
CA ILE A 155 -17.54 6.53 -8.93
C ILE A 155 -18.60 5.55 -9.46
N ASP A 156 -19.50 6.06 -10.33
CA ASP A 156 -20.48 5.25 -11.05
C ASP A 156 -19.90 4.70 -12.36
N LEU A 157 -19.56 3.42 -12.38
CA LEU A 157 -19.04 2.72 -13.57
C LEU A 157 -20.12 2.21 -14.53
N THR A 158 -21.41 2.37 -14.19
CA THR A 158 -22.51 1.91 -15.07
C THR A 158 -22.63 2.72 -16.36
N VAL A 159 -22.04 3.91 -16.38
CA VAL A 159 -21.98 4.80 -17.54
C VAL A 159 -20.97 4.36 -18.60
N LEU A 160 -20.02 3.49 -18.23
CA LEU A 160 -18.97 2.95 -19.09
C LEU A 160 -19.49 1.77 -19.91
N LYS A 161 -19.05 1.66 -21.17
CA LYS A 161 -19.38 0.58 -22.09
C LYS A 161 -18.22 -0.39 -22.30
N GLY A 162 -16.99 0.10 -22.16
CA GLY A 162 -15.77 -0.68 -22.30
C GLY A 162 -15.68 -1.81 -21.27
N LYS A 163 -14.99 -2.87 -21.67
CA LYS A 163 -14.62 -3.99 -20.77
C LYS A 163 -13.13 -4.12 -20.60
N LYS A 164 -12.33 -3.65 -21.55
CA LYS A 164 -10.87 -3.60 -21.45
C LYS A 164 -10.48 -2.34 -20.69
N LEU A 165 -9.88 -2.52 -19.52
CA LEU A 165 -9.42 -1.42 -18.66
C LEU A 165 -7.89 -1.47 -18.56
N ILE A 166 -7.25 -0.41 -19.01
CA ILE A 166 -5.83 -0.15 -18.85
C ILE A 166 -5.69 0.86 -17.70
N ASN A 167 -5.27 0.38 -16.54
CA ASN A 167 -4.86 1.24 -15.43
C ASN A 167 -3.41 1.68 -15.68
N LEU A 168 -3.10 2.93 -15.47
CA LEU A 168 -1.80 3.53 -15.78
C LEU A 168 -0.97 3.85 -14.54
N ASP A 169 -1.34 3.26 -13.42
CA ASP A 169 -0.88 3.48 -12.06
C ASP A 169 0.11 2.38 -11.61
N SER A 170 1.00 1.98 -12.52
CA SER A 170 2.15 1.12 -12.23
C SER A 170 3.45 1.90 -12.40
N GLU A 171 4.40 1.71 -11.50
CA GLU A 171 5.61 2.51 -11.37
C GLU A 171 6.87 1.83 -11.94
N GLU A 172 6.70 0.70 -12.62
CA GLU A 172 7.79 -0.06 -13.24
C GLU A 172 7.45 -0.44 -14.69
N GLU A 173 8.14 0.17 -15.67
CA GLU A 173 7.86 -0.06 -17.09
C GLU A 173 8.04 -1.51 -17.54
N LYS A 174 8.86 -2.29 -16.80
CA LYS A 174 9.13 -3.70 -17.15
C LYS A 174 7.99 -4.65 -16.84
N THR A 175 6.98 -4.21 -16.08
CA THR A 175 5.92 -5.07 -15.57
C THR A 175 4.57 -4.83 -16.24
N LEU A 176 3.75 -5.90 -16.31
CA LEU A 176 2.31 -5.80 -16.47
C LEU A 176 1.67 -6.38 -15.23
N THR A 177 1.00 -5.53 -14.45
CA THR A 177 0.28 -5.95 -13.25
C THR A 177 -1.09 -6.50 -13.64
N VAL A 178 -1.39 -7.72 -13.18
CA VAL A 178 -2.59 -8.47 -13.53
C VAL A 178 -3.38 -8.94 -12.32
N GLY A 179 -3.11 -8.34 -11.18
CA GLY A 179 -3.77 -8.60 -9.92
C GLY A 179 -3.18 -7.77 -8.79
N CYS A 180 -3.96 -7.54 -7.75
CA CYS A 180 -3.48 -6.91 -6.51
C CYS A 180 -4.17 -7.52 -5.28
N ALA A 181 -3.55 -7.34 -4.12
CA ALA A 181 -4.15 -7.78 -2.88
C ALA A 181 -5.30 -6.84 -2.45
N GLY A 182 -6.40 -7.44 -2.04
CA GLY A 182 -7.37 -6.76 -1.17
C GLY A 182 -6.86 -6.74 0.26
N GLY A 183 -7.39 -5.84 1.07
CA GLY A 183 -7.02 -5.67 2.47
C GLY A 183 -8.20 -5.75 3.43
N VAL A 184 -7.92 -6.08 4.69
CA VAL A 184 -8.85 -5.91 5.80
C VAL A 184 -8.09 -5.57 7.07
N ARG A 185 -8.51 -4.50 7.76
CA ARG A 185 -7.99 -4.08 9.05
C ARG A 185 -8.83 -4.69 10.17
N TYR A 186 -8.15 -5.39 11.05
CA TYR A 186 -8.77 -6.06 12.20
C TYR A 186 -8.09 -5.63 13.49
N GLN A 187 -8.89 -5.27 14.49
CA GLN A 187 -8.45 -4.99 15.86
C GLN A 187 -9.03 -6.05 16.79
N GLY A 188 -8.16 -6.76 17.51
CA GLY A 188 -8.54 -7.69 18.56
C GLY A 188 -8.22 -7.11 19.92
N LEU A 189 -9.24 -6.96 20.79
CA LEU A 189 -9.12 -6.42 22.15
C LEU A 189 -9.24 -7.54 23.16
N ILE A 190 -8.21 -7.72 24.01
CA ILE A 190 -8.24 -8.61 25.17
C ILE A 190 -8.53 -7.78 26.42
N PRO A 191 -9.65 -8.00 27.14
CA PRO A 191 -9.96 -7.29 28.37
C PRO A 191 -8.90 -7.54 29.45
N VAL A 192 -8.58 -6.50 30.24
CA VAL A 192 -7.55 -6.55 31.29
C VAL A 192 -8.17 -6.29 32.66
N GLU A 193 -7.97 -7.25 33.56
CA GLU A 193 -8.15 -7.07 35.01
C GLU A 193 -6.81 -6.70 35.63
N LYS A 194 -6.81 -5.70 36.53
CA LYS A 194 -5.61 -5.18 37.18
C LYS A 194 -5.61 -5.50 38.67
N GLU A 195 -4.41 -5.75 39.20
CA GLU A 195 -4.15 -5.94 40.62
C GLU A 195 -2.85 -5.21 41.02
N THR A 196 -2.52 -5.11 42.29
CA THR A 196 -1.19 -4.63 42.75
C THR A 196 -0.32 -5.83 43.01
N ALA A 197 0.93 -5.79 42.53
CA ALA A 197 1.93 -6.80 42.85
C ALA A 197 3.23 -6.13 43.34
N SER A 198 3.89 -6.80 44.30
CA SER A 198 5.20 -6.41 44.80
C SER A 198 6.27 -7.34 44.23
N GLY A 199 7.40 -6.80 43.81
CA GLY A 199 8.51 -7.56 43.26
C GLY A 199 9.54 -6.67 42.55
N ASP A 200 10.41 -7.28 41.78
CA ASP A 200 11.30 -6.53 40.91
C ASP A 200 10.58 -6.29 39.57
N GLU A 201 10.53 -5.03 39.12
CA GLU A 201 10.00 -4.69 37.80
C GLU A 201 11.13 -4.75 36.75
N ILE A 202 10.91 -5.51 35.67
CA ILE A 202 11.85 -5.66 34.58
C ILE A 202 11.17 -5.06 33.33
N LYS A 203 11.76 -3.99 32.79
CA LYS A 203 11.37 -3.35 31.54
C LYS A 203 12.22 -3.93 30.41
N ILE A 204 11.56 -4.30 29.32
CA ILE A 204 12.19 -4.97 28.18
C ILE A 204 11.85 -4.15 26.94
N THR A 205 12.86 -3.82 26.13
CA THR A 205 12.71 -3.17 24.83
C THR A 205 13.41 -4.00 23.76
N ILE A 206 12.68 -4.46 22.77
CA ILE A 206 13.21 -5.04 21.54
C ILE A 206 13.21 -3.92 20.51
N GLN A 207 14.36 -3.65 19.87
CA GLN A 207 14.51 -2.54 18.93
C GLN A 207 15.57 -2.81 17.86
N GLY A 208 15.65 -1.89 16.86
CA GLY A 208 16.67 -1.91 15.82
C GLY A 208 16.40 -2.86 14.67
N LEU A 209 15.15 -3.36 14.56
CA LEU A 209 14.72 -4.15 13.40
C LEU A 209 14.53 -3.26 12.17
N LEU A 210 14.73 -3.85 10.99
CA LEU A 210 14.61 -3.14 9.72
C LEU A 210 13.17 -2.69 9.39
N GLY A 211 12.17 -3.47 9.80
CA GLY A 211 10.78 -3.15 9.50
C GLY A 211 10.46 -3.19 8.02
N GLY A 212 9.65 -2.23 7.55
CA GLY A 212 9.25 -2.07 6.16
C GLY A 212 7.74 -2.12 5.95
N HIS A 213 7.31 -1.81 4.72
CA HIS A 213 5.90 -1.85 4.35
C HIS A 213 5.38 -3.30 4.28
N SER A 214 4.28 -3.59 5.00
CA SER A 214 3.76 -4.97 5.11
C SER A 214 3.17 -5.53 3.80
N GLY A 215 2.93 -4.71 2.81
CA GLY A 215 2.57 -5.13 1.46
C GLY A 215 3.79 -5.52 0.64
N GLU A 216 4.75 -4.61 0.50
CA GLU A 216 5.89 -4.77 -0.39
C GLU A 216 6.96 -5.70 0.14
N GLU A 217 7.19 -5.72 1.47
CA GLU A 217 8.36 -6.36 2.06
C GLU A 217 8.04 -7.55 2.98
N ILE A 218 6.76 -7.93 3.15
CA ILE A 218 6.37 -9.04 4.01
C ILE A 218 7.01 -10.38 3.57
N HIS A 219 7.25 -10.52 2.28
CA HIS A 219 7.91 -11.69 1.68
C HIS A 219 9.37 -11.85 2.12
N ARG A 220 10.03 -10.78 2.58
CA ARG A 220 11.40 -10.80 3.11
C ARG A 220 11.48 -11.43 4.51
N GLN A 221 10.34 -11.69 5.14
CA GLN A 221 10.23 -12.37 6.44
C GLN A 221 11.06 -11.70 7.54
N ARG A 222 11.15 -10.38 7.51
CA ARG A 222 11.85 -9.58 8.53
C ARG A 222 11.27 -9.78 9.92
N GLY A 223 12.06 -9.50 10.94
CA GLY A 223 11.63 -9.54 12.34
C GLY A 223 10.43 -8.62 12.61
N ASN A 224 9.45 -9.13 13.36
CA ASN A 224 8.35 -8.33 13.87
C ASN A 224 8.48 -8.26 15.39
N ALA A 225 8.80 -7.08 15.91
CA ALA A 225 9.10 -6.87 17.32
C ALA A 225 7.96 -7.30 18.26
N ASN A 226 6.69 -7.09 17.86
CA ASN A 226 5.52 -7.53 18.63
C ASN A 226 5.48 -9.06 18.78
N LYS A 227 5.77 -9.79 17.71
CA LYS A 227 5.82 -11.27 17.74
C LYS A 227 7.01 -11.80 18.50
N MET A 228 8.16 -11.10 18.41
CA MET A 228 9.35 -11.44 19.16
C MET A 228 9.12 -11.22 20.66
N MET A 229 8.52 -10.10 21.06
CA MET A 229 8.14 -9.82 22.46
C MET A 229 7.17 -10.89 22.99
N ALA A 230 6.15 -11.23 22.22
CA ALA A 230 5.20 -12.27 22.61
C ALA A 230 5.87 -13.65 22.78
N ARG A 231 6.85 -13.99 21.91
CA ARG A 231 7.64 -15.23 22.04
C ARG A 231 8.50 -15.25 23.28
N LEU A 232 9.18 -14.13 23.60
CA LEU A 232 10.00 -13.98 24.78
C LEU A 232 9.18 -14.13 26.07
N LEU A 233 8.09 -13.37 26.16
CA LEU A 233 7.22 -13.39 27.34
C LEU A 233 6.60 -14.78 27.55
N TYR A 234 6.17 -15.45 26.47
CA TYR A 234 5.67 -16.82 26.54
C TYR A 234 6.76 -17.79 27.05
N HIS A 235 8.00 -17.69 26.54
CA HIS A 235 9.11 -18.52 26.99
C HIS A 235 9.44 -18.30 28.48
N ILE A 236 9.41 -17.05 28.95
CA ILE A 236 9.58 -16.76 30.38
C ILE A 236 8.45 -17.40 31.20
N ALA A 237 7.19 -17.33 30.73
CA ALA A 237 6.02 -17.86 31.43
C ALA A 237 6.04 -19.39 31.61
N GLU A 238 6.73 -20.14 30.75
CA GLU A 238 6.90 -21.61 30.87
C GLU A 238 7.78 -21.99 32.09
N GLU A 239 8.69 -21.13 32.51
CA GLU A 239 9.64 -21.43 33.58
C GLU A 239 9.46 -20.58 34.85
N LYS A 240 8.92 -19.35 34.69
CA LYS A 240 8.84 -18.35 35.75
C LYS A 240 7.47 -17.72 35.84
N SER A 241 7.05 -17.41 37.05
CA SER A 241 5.81 -16.68 37.32
C SER A 241 6.08 -15.18 37.33
N TYR A 242 5.33 -14.42 36.55
CA TYR A 242 5.36 -12.96 36.53
C TYR A 242 3.97 -12.37 36.26
N ARG A 243 3.84 -11.05 36.36
CA ARG A 243 2.68 -10.25 35.97
C ARG A 243 3.13 -9.18 35.00
N LEU A 244 2.41 -8.98 33.89
CA LEU A 244 2.62 -7.82 33.04
C LEU A 244 2.08 -6.56 33.73
N SER A 245 2.82 -5.46 33.66
CA SER A 245 2.34 -4.12 33.98
C SER A 245 2.04 -3.33 32.69
N GLU A 246 2.82 -3.59 31.61
CA GLU A 246 2.70 -2.88 30.37
C GLU A 246 3.12 -3.76 29.18
N ILE A 247 2.50 -3.53 28.00
CA ILE A 247 2.92 -4.09 26.71
C ILE A 247 2.44 -3.21 25.56
N TYR A 248 3.35 -2.78 24.68
CA TYR A 248 3.02 -2.05 23.47
C TYR A 248 4.14 -2.17 22.43
N GLY A 249 3.84 -1.86 21.15
CA GLY A 249 4.85 -1.87 20.08
C GLY A 249 4.24 -1.61 18.71
N GLY A 250 5.14 -1.23 17.78
CA GLY A 250 4.78 -0.82 16.43
C GLY A 250 4.11 0.55 16.38
N SER A 251 3.95 1.10 15.18
CA SER A 251 3.43 2.47 14.96
C SER A 251 2.21 2.52 14.04
N LYS A 252 2.19 1.70 13.00
CA LYS A 252 1.11 1.62 11.99
C LYS A 252 0.83 0.16 11.64
N ASP A 253 -0.40 -0.15 11.31
CA ASP A 253 -0.82 -1.52 10.95
C ASP A 253 -0.21 -2.02 9.63
N ASN A 254 0.11 -1.12 8.72
CA ASN A 254 0.77 -1.42 7.45
C ASN A 254 2.31 -1.41 7.51
N VAL A 255 2.91 -1.25 8.70
CA VAL A 255 4.35 -1.30 8.91
C VAL A 255 4.69 -2.54 9.75
N ILE A 256 5.73 -3.28 9.36
CA ILE A 256 6.30 -4.38 10.16
C ILE A 256 6.92 -3.76 11.43
N ALA A 257 6.47 -4.20 12.61
CA ALA A 257 6.85 -3.56 13.87
C ALA A 257 8.36 -3.68 14.13
N MET A 258 9.04 -2.54 14.20
CA MET A 258 10.50 -2.44 14.42
C MET A 258 10.89 -2.43 15.89
N GLU A 259 9.93 -2.08 16.75
CA GLU A 259 10.16 -1.91 18.18
C GLU A 259 8.96 -2.41 18.99
N ALA A 260 9.24 -3.03 20.14
CA ALA A 260 8.22 -3.44 21.11
C ALA A 260 8.74 -3.32 22.53
N HIS A 261 7.84 -3.01 23.47
CA HIS A 261 8.09 -2.80 24.88
C HIS A 261 7.20 -3.68 25.74
N ALA A 262 7.73 -4.17 26.85
CA ALA A 262 6.95 -4.79 27.89
C ALA A 262 7.59 -4.50 29.26
N SER A 263 6.76 -4.39 30.29
CA SER A 263 7.18 -4.36 31.67
C SER A 263 6.52 -5.51 32.43
N LEU A 264 7.29 -6.23 33.21
CA LEU A 264 6.82 -7.34 34.03
C LEU A 264 7.33 -7.22 35.46
N VAL A 265 6.51 -7.68 36.42
CA VAL A 265 6.89 -7.78 37.84
C VAL A 265 7.04 -9.26 38.20
N ALA A 266 8.19 -9.61 38.75
CA ALA A 266 8.54 -10.97 39.16
C ALA A 266 9.08 -11.01 40.60
N ALA A 267 9.14 -12.21 41.18
CA ALA A 267 9.78 -12.40 42.46
C ALA A 267 11.28 -12.05 42.38
N PRO A 268 11.86 -11.34 43.39
CA PRO A 268 13.26 -10.93 43.34
C PRO A 268 14.28 -12.07 43.14
N GLU A 269 13.97 -13.27 43.62
CA GLU A 269 14.76 -14.49 43.42
C GLU A 269 14.78 -15.00 41.97
N ASP A 270 13.82 -14.62 41.17
CA ASP A 270 13.70 -15.02 39.73
C ASP A 270 14.32 -14.01 38.78
N THR A 271 14.61 -12.78 39.22
CA THR A 271 15.07 -11.65 38.40
C THR A 271 16.29 -12.00 37.55
N GLU A 272 17.36 -12.52 38.16
CA GLU A 272 18.59 -12.86 37.43
C GLU A 272 18.38 -13.97 36.39
N GLN A 273 17.52 -14.94 36.69
CA GLN A 273 17.19 -16.00 35.73
C GLN A 273 16.39 -15.46 34.54
N ILE A 274 15.41 -14.58 34.80
CA ILE A 274 14.64 -13.92 33.73
C ILE A 274 15.56 -13.08 32.83
N LEU A 275 16.49 -12.31 33.41
CA LEU A 275 17.48 -11.54 32.66
C LEU A 275 18.41 -12.44 31.82
N ALA A 276 18.76 -13.62 32.34
CA ALA A 276 19.56 -14.60 31.59
C ALA A 276 18.74 -15.20 30.42
N MET A 277 17.45 -15.48 30.61
CA MET A 277 16.54 -15.94 29.54
C MET A 277 16.39 -14.90 28.43
N ILE A 278 16.30 -13.62 28.80
CA ILE A 278 16.21 -12.50 27.84
C ILE A 278 17.47 -12.44 26.96
N ARG A 279 18.66 -12.46 27.59
CA ARG A 279 19.95 -12.47 26.86
C ARG A 279 20.09 -13.68 25.94
N ASN A 280 19.75 -14.86 26.44
CA ASN A 280 19.78 -16.08 25.61
C ASN A 280 18.83 -15.98 24.40
N MET A 281 17.66 -15.37 24.56
CA MET A 281 16.72 -15.19 23.45
C MET A 281 17.24 -14.21 22.39
N GLU A 282 17.95 -13.16 22.79
CA GLU A 282 18.65 -12.25 21.87
C GLU A 282 19.69 -13.00 21.02
N ASP A 283 20.51 -13.85 21.66
CA ASP A 283 21.47 -14.71 20.95
C ASP A 283 20.77 -15.67 19.97
N VAL A 284 19.65 -16.26 20.38
CA VAL A 284 18.82 -17.12 19.50
C VAL A 284 18.34 -16.37 18.27
N TRP A 285 17.80 -15.16 18.43
CA TRP A 285 17.31 -14.35 17.30
C TRP A 285 18.44 -13.91 16.37
N ASN A 286 19.59 -13.49 16.91
CA ASN A 286 20.75 -13.15 16.08
C ASN A 286 21.21 -14.35 15.23
N ALA A 287 21.13 -15.56 15.77
CA ALA A 287 21.40 -16.77 15.00
C ALA A 287 20.30 -17.11 13.98
N GLU A 288 19.02 -16.93 14.32
CA GLU A 288 17.88 -17.17 13.41
C GLU A 288 17.88 -16.23 12.22
N PHE A 289 18.16 -14.95 12.42
CA PHE A 289 18.19 -13.94 11.34
C PHE A 289 19.50 -13.92 10.53
N MET A 290 20.55 -14.61 10.99
CA MET A 290 21.83 -14.75 10.26
C MET A 290 22.41 -13.43 9.73
N GLY A 291 22.20 -12.31 10.45
CA GLY A 291 22.68 -10.98 10.08
C GLY A 291 21.70 -10.14 9.21
N GLU A 292 20.57 -10.68 8.82
CA GLU A 292 19.53 -9.94 8.10
C GLU A 292 18.84 -8.84 8.93
N GLU A 293 18.99 -8.89 10.27
CA GLU A 293 18.53 -7.85 11.21
C GLU A 293 19.74 -7.27 11.99
N PRO A 294 20.65 -6.52 11.35
CA PRO A 294 21.95 -6.15 11.91
C PRO A 294 21.85 -5.17 13.09
N GLY A 295 20.71 -4.50 13.25
CA GLY A 295 20.48 -3.54 14.34
C GLY A 295 19.74 -4.14 15.54
N LEU A 296 19.33 -5.41 15.48
CA LEU A 296 18.56 -6.06 16.54
C LEU A 296 19.27 -6.00 17.88
N THR A 297 18.60 -5.44 18.88
CA THR A 297 19.06 -5.40 20.27
C THR A 297 17.90 -5.56 21.25
N VAL A 298 18.19 -6.17 22.42
CA VAL A 298 17.25 -6.26 23.53
C VAL A 298 17.80 -5.51 24.73
N LYS A 299 17.14 -4.42 25.11
CA LYS A 299 17.50 -3.64 26.30
C LYS A 299 16.66 -4.06 27.49
N THR A 300 17.26 -4.06 28.68
CA THR A 300 16.55 -4.30 29.93
C THR A 300 16.91 -3.27 30.98
N GLU A 301 15.90 -2.84 31.73
CA GLU A 301 16.08 -2.02 32.96
C GLU A 301 15.36 -2.74 34.09
N THR A 302 15.91 -2.68 35.28
CA THR A 302 15.33 -3.34 36.47
C THR A 302 15.19 -2.35 37.62
N GLU A 303 13.96 -2.26 38.16
CA GLU A 303 13.67 -1.52 39.39
C GLU A 303 13.30 -2.52 40.50
N LYS A 304 13.97 -2.41 41.63
CA LYS A 304 13.86 -3.42 42.70
C LYS A 304 12.80 -3.05 43.74
N ASN A 305 12.12 -4.06 44.23
CA ASN A 305 11.16 -3.97 45.34
C ASN A 305 10.06 -2.91 45.09
N THR A 306 9.45 -2.92 43.90
CA THR A 306 8.37 -2.01 43.55
C THR A 306 7.00 -2.58 43.96
N ASP A 307 6.07 -1.67 44.25
CA ASP A 307 4.65 -1.97 44.31
C ASP A 307 4.00 -1.36 43.08
N THR A 308 3.62 -2.20 42.12
CA THR A 308 3.19 -1.76 40.79
C THR A 308 1.81 -2.30 40.47
N VAL A 309 1.00 -1.50 39.74
CA VAL A 309 -0.27 -1.96 39.18
C VAL A 309 0.03 -2.83 37.96
N VAL A 310 -0.38 -4.07 38.03
CA VAL A 310 -0.12 -5.11 37.02
C VAL A 310 -1.41 -5.73 36.52
N PHE A 311 -1.34 -6.46 35.43
CA PHE A 311 -2.44 -7.35 35.03
C PHE A 311 -2.56 -8.53 35.99
N SER A 312 -3.78 -8.99 36.26
CA SER A 312 -3.97 -10.22 37.01
C SER A 312 -3.23 -11.39 36.35
N LYS A 313 -3.02 -12.47 37.11
CA LYS A 313 -2.35 -13.67 36.57
C LYS A 313 -3.05 -14.23 35.32
N ASP A 314 -4.37 -14.34 35.37
CA ASP A 314 -5.17 -14.84 34.28
C ASP A 314 -5.09 -13.92 33.05
N THR A 315 -5.17 -12.63 33.27
CA THR A 315 -5.04 -11.64 32.19
C THR A 315 -3.64 -11.63 31.56
N THR A 316 -2.57 -11.70 32.37
CA THR A 316 -1.20 -11.81 31.85
C THR A 316 -1.08 -13.02 30.93
N GLN A 317 -1.57 -14.19 31.35
CA GLN A 317 -1.54 -15.41 30.53
C GLN A 317 -2.36 -15.29 29.24
N LYS A 318 -3.55 -14.67 29.33
CA LYS A 318 -4.41 -14.43 28.13
C LYS A 318 -3.75 -13.50 27.14
N VAL A 319 -3.20 -12.37 27.55
CA VAL A 319 -2.55 -11.39 26.66
C VAL A 319 -1.32 -12.02 25.99
N VAL A 320 -0.44 -12.65 26.76
CA VAL A 320 0.77 -13.29 26.22
C VAL A 320 0.40 -14.46 25.29
N GLY A 321 -0.54 -15.30 25.70
CA GLY A 321 -1.04 -16.42 24.89
C GLY A 321 -1.67 -15.94 23.58
N TYR A 322 -2.50 -14.89 23.63
CA TYR A 322 -3.13 -14.27 22.48
C TYR A 322 -2.08 -13.77 21.45
N LEU A 323 -1.16 -12.92 21.90
CA LEU A 323 -0.12 -12.36 21.01
C LEU A 323 0.80 -13.45 20.44
N LYS A 324 1.11 -14.48 21.23
CA LYS A 324 1.90 -15.63 20.78
C LYS A 324 1.17 -16.48 19.76
N ALA A 325 -0.10 -16.81 20.01
CA ALA A 325 -0.92 -17.67 19.15
C ALA A 325 -1.39 -16.95 17.86
N SER A 326 -1.54 -15.62 17.91
CA SER A 326 -1.96 -14.84 16.75
C SER A 326 -1.02 -15.07 15.57
N PRO A 327 -1.54 -15.39 14.37
CA PRO A 327 -0.73 -15.55 13.18
C PRO A 327 -0.07 -14.23 12.76
N ASN A 328 1.04 -14.30 12.03
CA ASN A 328 1.75 -13.15 11.47
C ASN A 328 2.63 -13.57 10.30
N GLY A 329 2.91 -12.64 9.39
CA GLY A 329 3.85 -12.80 8.28
C GLY A 329 3.21 -13.35 7.01
N LEU A 330 4.07 -13.81 6.12
CA LEU A 330 3.69 -14.47 4.88
C LEU A 330 2.95 -15.78 5.17
N LYS A 331 1.80 -15.98 4.52
CA LYS A 331 1.00 -17.20 4.62
C LYS A 331 1.11 -18.07 3.37
N GLU A 332 0.92 -17.49 2.19
CA GLU A 332 0.94 -18.22 0.92
C GLU A 332 1.56 -17.38 -0.21
N TYR A 333 2.27 -18.06 -1.11
CA TYR A 333 2.66 -17.51 -2.41
C TYR A 333 1.61 -17.82 -3.48
N SER A 334 1.56 -16.99 -4.51
CA SER A 334 0.67 -17.22 -5.66
C SER A 334 1.01 -18.52 -6.38
N ARG A 335 -0.02 -19.28 -6.71
CA ARG A 335 0.11 -20.52 -7.51
C ARG A 335 0.15 -20.24 -9.01
N LYS A 336 -0.02 -18.99 -9.44
CA LYS A 336 -0.15 -18.59 -10.83
C LYS A 336 0.97 -17.69 -11.30
N VAL A 337 1.44 -16.81 -10.44
CA VAL A 337 2.55 -15.90 -10.72
C VAL A 337 3.68 -16.25 -9.75
N ALA A 338 4.79 -16.73 -10.29
CA ALA A 338 5.91 -17.19 -9.48
C ALA A 338 6.53 -16.03 -8.68
N GLY A 339 6.81 -16.28 -7.40
CA GLY A 339 7.41 -15.29 -6.50
C GLY A 339 6.45 -14.26 -5.92
N ALA A 340 5.24 -14.11 -6.48
CA ALA A 340 4.28 -13.15 -5.95
C ALA A 340 3.67 -13.64 -4.62
N THR A 341 3.61 -12.77 -3.62
CA THR A 341 2.89 -13.01 -2.36
C THR A 341 1.39 -13.03 -2.64
N GLU A 342 0.70 -14.12 -2.25
CA GLU A 342 -0.76 -14.19 -2.36
C GLU A 342 -1.43 -13.69 -1.09
N THR A 343 -1.03 -14.23 0.08
CA THR A 343 -1.72 -14.00 1.35
C THR A 343 -0.72 -13.74 2.47
N SER A 344 -0.96 -12.70 3.24
CA SER A 344 -0.18 -12.36 4.44
C SER A 344 -1.03 -11.69 5.50
N LEU A 345 -0.47 -11.54 6.69
CA LEU A 345 -0.97 -10.61 7.68
C LEU A 345 0.19 -10.04 8.50
N ASN A 346 -0.01 -8.85 9.00
CA ASN A 346 0.96 -8.13 9.83
C ASN A 346 0.32 -7.74 11.15
N LEU A 347 0.89 -8.19 12.28
CA LEU A 347 0.62 -7.64 13.60
C LEU A 347 1.42 -6.32 13.72
N GLY A 348 0.84 -5.24 13.20
CA GLY A 348 1.54 -3.95 13.09
C GLY A 348 1.61 -3.20 14.41
N VAL A 349 0.55 -3.21 15.21
CA VAL A 349 0.48 -2.43 16.45
C VAL A 349 -0.07 -3.27 17.60
N VAL A 350 0.58 -3.17 18.75
CA VAL A 350 0.05 -3.58 20.06
C VAL A 350 -0.05 -2.33 20.91
N SER A 351 -1.18 -2.07 21.53
CA SER A 351 -1.39 -0.88 22.34
C SER A 351 -2.23 -1.15 23.60
N MET A 352 -1.91 -0.42 24.65
CA MET A 352 -2.70 -0.37 25.88
C MET A 352 -3.92 0.53 25.67
N LYS A 353 -5.10 0.02 25.99
CA LYS A 353 -6.33 0.79 26.06
C LYS A 353 -6.84 0.85 27.51
N GLU A 354 -7.79 1.72 27.78
CA GLU A 354 -8.39 1.83 29.12
C GLU A 354 -8.94 0.48 29.62
N ASN A 355 -9.56 -0.28 28.73
CA ASN A 355 -10.27 -1.54 29.01
C ASN A 355 -9.52 -2.81 28.59
N GLY A 356 -8.30 -2.72 28.05
CA GLY A 356 -7.61 -3.90 27.58
C GLY A 356 -6.30 -3.66 26.81
N VAL A 357 -5.78 -4.73 26.24
CA VAL A 357 -4.70 -4.72 25.26
C VAL A 357 -5.29 -4.97 23.88
N GLU A 358 -5.04 -4.03 22.97
CA GLU A 358 -5.47 -4.11 21.56
C GLU A 358 -4.30 -4.53 20.68
N ALA A 359 -4.58 -5.47 19.79
CA ALA A 359 -3.66 -5.85 18.72
C ALA A 359 -4.30 -5.51 17.37
N ALA A 360 -3.63 -4.68 16.57
CA ALA A 360 -4.09 -4.27 15.25
C ALA A 360 -3.34 -5.03 14.16
N PHE A 361 -4.13 -5.61 13.25
CA PHE A 361 -3.66 -6.42 12.13
C PHE A 361 -4.10 -5.82 10.81
N LEU A 362 -3.21 -5.88 9.82
CA LEU A 362 -3.55 -5.72 8.41
C LEU A 362 -3.39 -7.05 7.69
N ILE A 363 -4.49 -7.58 7.20
CA ILE A 363 -4.57 -8.83 6.45
C ILE A 363 -4.66 -8.47 4.97
N ARG A 364 -3.83 -9.09 4.13
CA ARG A 364 -3.82 -8.89 2.69
C ARG A 364 -3.90 -10.21 1.95
N SER A 365 -4.65 -10.25 0.85
CA SER A 365 -4.65 -11.40 -0.05
C SER A 365 -5.10 -10.98 -1.45
N ALA A 366 -4.44 -11.55 -2.47
CA ALA A 366 -4.88 -11.45 -3.86
C ALA A 366 -6.08 -12.38 -4.16
N VAL A 367 -6.61 -13.08 -3.15
CA VAL A 367 -7.79 -13.97 -3.24
C VAL A 367 -8.73 -13.68 -2.06
N ASP A 368 -9.91 -13.11 -2.32
CA ASP A 368 -10.83 -12.67 -1.27
C ASP A 368 -11.25 -13.76 -0.28
N SER A 369 -11.48 -14.98 -0.76
CA SER A 369 -11.80 -16.11 0.12
C SER A 369 -10.65 -16.49 1.06
N ARG A 370 -9.38 -16.27 0.67
CA ARG A 370 -8.20 -16.47 1.52
C ARG A 370 -8.05 -15.34 2.52
N LYS A 371 -8.33 -14.08 2.11
CA LYS A 371 -8.40 -12.95 3.01
C LYS A 371 -9.41 -13.20 4.14
N GLN A 372 -10.60 -13.68 3.78
CA GLN A 372 -11.65 -14.03 4.72
C GLN A 372 -11.23 -15.17 5.65
N GLN A 373 -10.57 -16.22 5.13
CA GLN A 373 -10.06 -17.31 5.96
C GLN A 373 -9.08 -16.82 7.03
N VAL A 374 -8.13 -15.95 6.67
CA VAL A 374 -7.15 -15.41 7.63
C VAL A 374 -7.82 -14.51 8.65
N LEU A 375 -8.81 -13.71 8.25
CA LEU A 375 -9.63 -12.92 9.17
C LEU A 375 -10.34 -13.81 10.20
N GLU A 376 -10.93 -14.91 9.77
CA GLU A 376 -11.59 -15.89 10.65
C GLU A 376 -10.59 -16.57 11.60
N GLU A 377 -9.36 -16.87 11.14
CA GLU A 377 -8.30 -17.41 12.00
C GLU A 377 -7.93 -16.44 13.12
N VAL A 378 -7.71 -15.16 12.82
CA VAL A 378 -7.37 -14.13 13.82
C VAL A 378 -8.53 -13.90 14.79
N ASP A 379 -9.77 -13.82 14.29
CA ASP A 379 -10.96 -13.62 15.11
C ASP A 379 -11.22 -14.82 16.04
N ALA A 380 -11.01 -16.05 15.54
CA ALA A 380 -11.11 -17.24 16.37
C ALA A 380 -10.08 -17.27 17.50
N VAL A 381 -8.83 -16.87 17.22
CA VAL A 381 -7.79 -16.73 18.25
C VAL A 381 -8.16 -15.65 19.25
N THR A 382 -8.63 -14.48 18.81
CA THR A 382 -9.08 -13.39 19.69
C THR A 382 -10.17 -13.88 20.65
N LYS A 383 -11.19 -14.58 20.13
CA LYS A 383 -12.29 -15.14 20.91
C LYS A 383 -11.85 -16.24 21.88
N ALA A 384 -10.90 -17.10 21.47
CA ALA A 384 -10.36 -18.17 22.31
C ALA A 384 -9.68 -17.64 23.58
N PHE A 385 -9.09 -16.43 23.52
CA PHE A 385 -8.51 -15.75 24.68
C PHE A 385 -9.47 -14.78 25.38
N GLY A 386 -10.77 -14.84 25.08
CA GLY A 386 -11.82 -14.05 25.72
C GLY A 386 -11.90 -12.61 25.22
N GLY A 387 -11.31 -12.31 24.08
CA GLY A 387 -11.35 -11.00 23.45
C GLY A 387 -12.51 -10.78 22.49
N THR A 388 -12.57 -9.57 21.96
CA THR A 388 -13.55 -9.13 20.94
C THR A 388 -12.81 -8.56 19.74
N GLY A 389 -13.30 -8.86 18.52
CA GLY A 389 -12.75 -8.37 17.28
C GLY A 389 -13.60 -7.27 16.65
N THR A 390 -12.93 -6.31 16.01
CA THR A 390 -13.55 -5.23 15.22
C THR A 390 -12.87 -5.12 13.88
N ILE A 391 -13.65 -4.94 12.81
CA ILE A 391 -13.17 -4.63 11.47
C ILE A 391 -13.36 -3.14 11.23
N SER A 392 -12.30 -2.40 10.90
CA SER A 392 -12.36 -0.95 10.67
C SER A 392 -12.41 -0.56 9.21
N SER A 393 -11.83 -1.36 8.31
CA SER A 393 -11.94 -1.16 6.86
C SER A 393 -11.67 -2.46 6.12
N ALA A 394 -12.23 -2.59 4.91
CA ALA A 394 -11.96 -3.71 4.03
C ALA A 394 -12.14 -3.28 2.57
N TYR A 395 -11.25 -3.75 1.68
CA TYR A 395 -11.38 -3.58 0.23
C TYR A 395 -11.07 -4.89 -0.50
N GLN A 396 -11.60 -4.99 -1.73
CA GLN A 396 -11.56 -6.23 -2.50
C GLN A 396 -10.23 -6.43 -3.21
N ALA A 397 -9.91 -7.70 -3.49
CA ALA A 397 -8.76 -8.08 -4.30
C ALA A 397 -9.06 -7.94 -5.79
N TRP A 398 -8.06 -7.53 -6.56
CA TRP A 398 -8.04 -7.80 -7.99
C TRP A 398 -7.47 -9.20 -8.22
N GLN A 399 -8.35 -10.18 -8.31
CA GLN A 399 -7.94 -11.57 -8.48
C GLN A 399 -7.45 -11.83 -9.91
N TYR A 400 -6.33 -12.52 -10.04
CA TYR A 400 -5.79 -12.94 -11.34
C TYR A 400 -6.83 -13.71 -12.18
N LYS A 401 -7.12 -13.23 -13.38
CA LYS A 401 -7.98 -13.91 -14.36
C LYS A 401 -7.10 -14.70 -15.34
N PRO A 402 -7.24 -16.06 -15.43
CA PRO A 402 -6.48 -16.87 -16.40
C PRO A 402 -6.78 -16.51 -17.86
N LYS A 403 -8.02 -16.10 -18.14
CA LYS A 403 -8.46 -15.65 -19.45
C LYS A 403 -8.57 -14.13 -19.45
N SER A 404 -7.87 -13.50 -20.37
CA SER A 404 -7.89 -12.07 -20.62
C SER A 404 -7.80 -11.86 -22.14
N GLU A 405 -8.57 -10.93 -22.69
CA GLU A 405 -8.46 -10.51 -24.09
C GLU A 405 -7.47 -9.36 -24.23
N LEU A 406 -7.34 -8.52 -23.21
CA LEU A 406 -6.45 -7.36 -23.20
C LEU A 406 -4.97 -7.77 -23.02
N ARG A 407 -4.69 -8.67 -22.08
CA ARG A 407 -3.31 -9.04 -21.72
C ARG A 407 -2.47 -9.55 -22.90
N PRO A 408 -2.95 -10.44 -23.79
CA PRO A 408 -2.19 -10.85 -24.98
C PRO A 408 -1.85 -9.67 -25.90
N VAL A 409 -2.77 -8.73 -26.10
CA VAL A 409 -2.56 -7.52 -26.92
C VAL A 409 -1.42 -6.69 -26.31
N MET A 410 -1.44 -6.49 -25.00
CA MET A 410 -0.40 -5.74 -24.30
C MET A 410 0.96 -6.47 -24.33
N ILE A 411 1.01 -7.79 -24.16
CA ILE A 411 2.25 -8.57 -24.25
C ILE A 411 2.88 -8.45 -25.64
N GLU A 412 2.09 -8.57 -26.71
CA GLU A 412 2.62 -8.44 -28.07
C GLU A 412 3.10 -7.01 -28.37
N ALA A 413 2.35 -5.99 -27.96
CA ALA A 413 2.77 -4.60 -28.09
C ALA A 413 4.06 -4.33 -27.28
N TYR A 414 4.17 -4.90 -26.09
CA TYR A 414 5.38 -4.78 -25.25
C TYR A 414 6.62 -5.39 -25.95
N LYS A 415 6.46 -6.60 -26.53
CA LYS A 415 7.55 -7.25 -27.29
C LYS A 415 8.01 -6.40 -28.48
N GLU A 416 7.07 -5.74 -29.16
CA GLU A 416 7.41 -4.87 -30.30
C GLU A 416 8.21 -3.65 -29.89
N ILE A 417 7.85 -3.00 -28.78
CA ILE A 417 8.51 -1.79 -28.27
C ILE A 417 9.84 -2.10 -27.55
N TYR A 418 9.84 -3.12 -26.68
CA TYR A 418 10.97 -3.39 -25.77
C TYR A 418 11.87 -4.56 -26.23
N GLY A 419 11.48 -5.32 -27.25
CA GLY A 419 12.25 -6.47 -27.77
C GLY A 419 12.33 -7.68 -26.83
N LYS A 420 11.51 -7.71 -25.77
CA LYS A 420 11.44 -8.77 -24.75
C LYS A 420 10.03 -8.90 -24.20
N GLU A 421 9.73 -10.00 -23.50
CA GLU A 421 8.47 -10.14 -22.78
C GLU A 421 8.44 -9.28 -21.51
N PRO A 422 7.25 -8.73 -21.14
CA PRO A 422 7.08 -8.07 -19.86
C PRO A 422 7.10 -9.09 -18.71
N GLU A 423 7.43 -8.62 -17.53
CA GLU A 423 7.23 -9.39 -16.30
C GLU A 423 5.75 -9.31 -15.90
N ILE A 424 5.10 -10.46 -15.75
CA ILE A 424 3.72 -10.51 -15.26
C ILE A 424 3.75 -10.55 -13.74
N CYS A 425 3.14 -9.56 -13.09
CA CYS A 425 3.16 -9.47 -11.64
C CYS A 425 1.76 -9.38 -11.02
N ILE A 426 1.72 -9.69 -9.72
CA ILE A 426 0.61 -9.42 -8.80
C ILE A 426 1.23 -8.66 -7.65
N ILE A 427 0.76 -7.44 -7.41
CA ILE A 427 1.27 -6.64 -6.30
C ILE A 427 0.55 -7.01 -5.00
N HIS A 428 1.25 -6.91 -3.89
CA HIS A 428 0.68 -7.18 -2.57
C HIS A 428 0.20 -5.91 -1.86
N GLY A 429 0.07 -4.81 -2.60
CA GLY A 429 -0.63 -3.58 -2.28
C GLY A 429 -2.07 -3.60 -2.81
N GLY A 430 -2.81 -2.52 -2.62
CA GLY A 430 -4.10 -2.28 -3.27
C GLY A 430 -3.88 -1.51 -4.57
N LEU A 431 -4.79 -1.68 -5.53
CA LEU A 431 -4.99 -0.83 -6.70
C LEU A 431 -6.50 -0.66 -6.92
N GLU A 432 -6.89 0.44 -7.50
CA GLU A 432 -8.30 0.76 -7.78
C GLU A 432 -8.99 -0.28 -8.68
N CYS A 433 -8.21 -1.02 -9.48
CA CYS A 433 -8.68 -2.17 -10.26
C CYS A 433 -9.44 -3.20 -9.41
N GLY A 434 -9.07 -3.41 -8.14
CA GLY A 434 -9.78 -4.29 -7.21
C GLY A 434 -11.19 -3.81 -6.93
N ILE A 435 -11.34 -2.51 -6.67
CA ILE A 435 -12.63 -1.87 -6.42
C ILE A 435 -13.50 -1.87 -7.69
N PHE A 436 -12.91 -1.52 -8.83
CA PHE A 436 -13.62 -1.52 -10.11
C PHE A 436 -14.16 -2.91 -10.48
N LEU A 437 -13.37 -3.96 -10.26
CA LEU A 437 -13.82 -5.34 -10.47
C LEU A 437 -14.89 -5.79 -9.48
N GLY A 438 -14.92 -5.23 -8.28
CA GLY A 438 -16.01 -5.42 -7.34
C GLY A 438 -17.34 -4.88 -7.86
N LYS A 439 -17.32 -3.71 -8.54
CA LYS A 439 -18.48 -3.06 -9.14
C LYS A 439 -18.83 -3.63 -10.54
N ARG A 440 -17.82 -3.94 -11.33
CA ARG A 440 -17.91 -4.42 -12.72
C ARG A 440 -17.06 -5.69 -12.90
N PRO A 441 -17.55 -6.88 -12.48
CA PRO A 441 -16.80 -8.15 -12.58
C PRO A 441 -16.46 -8.59 -14.01
N ASP A 442 -17.12 -8.00 -15.00
CA ASP A 442 -16.89 -8.24 -16.43
C ASP A 442 -15.66 -7.52 -16.99
N LEU A 443 -15.07 -6.57 -16.25
CA LEU A 443 -13.86 -5.88 -16.67
C LEU A 443 -12.66 -6.82 -16.81
N ASP A 444 -11.86 -6.59 -17.85
CA ASP A 444 -10.55 -7.21 -18.10
C ASP A 444 -9.48 -6.13 -17.88
N CYS A 445 -8.86 -6.16 -16.71
CA CYS A 445 -7.92 -5.13 -16.27
C CYS A 445 -6.48 -5.59 -16.45
N VAL A 446 -5.62 -4.66 -16.87
CA VAL A 446 -4.15 -4.76 -16.81
C VAL A 446 -3.62 -3.39 -16.41
N SER A 447 -2.67 -3.34 -15.47
CA SER A 447 -1.99 -2.10 -15.11
C SER A 447 -0.57 -2.07 -15.69
N CYS A 448 -0.15 -0.89 -16.11
CA CYS A 448 1.19 -0.59 -16.62
C CYS A 448 1.51 0.89 -16.37
N GLY A 449 2.76 1.28 -16.50
CA GLY A 449 3.19 2.67 -16.35
C GLY A 449 4.69 2.82 -16.62
N PRO A 450 5.21 4.05 -16.64
CA PRO A 450 6.63 4.33 -16.70
C PRO A 450 7.32 4.09 -15.34
N ASP A 451 8.65 4.15 -15.33
CA ASP A 451 9.42 4.09 -14.10
C ASP A 451 9.26 5.40 -13.30
N VAL A 452 8.60 5.31 -12.14
CA VAL A 452 8.52 6.35 -11.11
C VAL A 452 9.22 5.84 -9.87
N LEU A 453 10.23 6.54 -9.40
CA LEU A 453 11.10 6.08 -8.32
C LEU A 453 10.90 6.93 -7.07
N ASP A 454 11.09 6.31 -5.90
CA ASP A 454 11.00 6.96 -4.58
C ASP A 454 9.67 7.72 -4.37
N ILE A 455 8.57 7.16 -4.89
CA ILE A 455 7.21 7.68 -4.69
C ILE A 455 6.93 7.98 -3.22
N HIS A 456 5.94 8.82 -2.96
CA HIS A 456 5.52 9.24 -1.61
C HIS A 456 6.64 9.88 -0.78
N SER A 457 7.67 10.41 -1.45
CA SER A 457 8.78 11.12 -0.82
C SER A 457 9.22 12.34 -1.61
N TYR A 458 9.91 13.26 -0.96
CA TYR A 458 10.52 14.41 -1.63
C TYR A 458 11.71 14.05 -2.56
N ASN A 459 12.05 12.77 -2.68
CA ASN A 459 13.01 12.25 -3.65
C ASN A 459 12.35 11.65 -4.90
N GLU A 460 11.04 11.73 -4.99
CA GLU A 460 10.26 11.20 -6.10
C GLU A 460 10.78 11.74 -7.45
N ARG A 461 10.90 10.84 -8.42
CA ARG A 461 11.40 11.17 -9.76
C ARG A 461 10.80 10.28 -10.83
N LEU A 462 10.48 10.87 -11.97
CA LEU A 462 9.93 10.20 -13.14
C LEU A 462 11.03 10.04 -14.20
N ASP A 463 11.26 8.81 -14.68
CA ASP A 463 12.21 8.54 -15.77
C ASP A 463 11.64 9.00 -17.11
N ILE A 464 12.31 9.98 -17.75
CA ILE A 464 11.86 10.60 -19.00
C ILE A 464 11.90 9.59 -20.14
N ALA A 465 12.93 8.77 -20.23
CA ALA A 465 13.08 7.80 -21.32
C ALA A 465 12.06 6.64 -21.17
N SER A 466 11.77 6.21 -19.95
CA SER A 466 10.73 5.25 -19.66
C SER A 466 9.34 5.82 -20.03
N THR A 467 9.07 7.07 -19.70
CA THR A 467 7.81 7.75 -20.09
C THR A 467 7.63 7.76 -21.60
N GLN A 468 8.69 8.05 -22.37
CA GLN A 468 8.64 8.00 -23.84
C GLN A 468 8.24 6.61 -24.34
N ARG A 469 8.90 5.55 -23.85
CA ARG A 469 8.61 4.18 -24.26
C ARG A 469 7.23 3.73 -23.85
N SER A 470 6.79 4.07 -22.64
CA SER A 470 5.45 3.75 -22.15
C SER A 470 4.35 4.43 -22.97
N CYS A 471 4.58 5.66 -23.44
CA CYS A 471 3.67 6.34 -24.36
C CYS A 471 3.57 5.63 -25.72
N GLU A 472 4.70 5.23 -26.31
CA GLU A 472 4.68 4.47 -27.58
C GLU A 472 4.02 3.10 -27.40
N PHE A 473 4.28 2.43 -26.28
CA PHE A 473 3.64 1.19 -25.92
C PHE A 473 2.11 1.35 -25.84
N LEU A 474 1.62 2.34 -25.11
CA LEU A 474 0.17 2.59 -24.95
C LEU A 474 -0.51 2.91 -26.29
N LYS A 475 0.11 3.72 -27.14
CA LYS A 475 -0.37 4.01 -28.51
C LYS A 475 -0.51 2.73 -29.34
N LEU A 476 0.48 1.84 -29.25
CA LEU A 476 0.47 0.57 -29.98
C LEU A 476 -0.62 -0.37 -29.44
N VAL A 477 -0.80 -0.44 -28.12
CA VAL A 477 -1.88 -1.20 -27.49
C VAL A 477 -3.24 -0.73 -27.98
N LEU A 478 -3.50 0.58 -27.94
CA LEU A 478 -4.78 1.16 -28.41
C LEU A 478 -5.01 0.87 -29.90
N LYS A 479 -4.01 1.00 -30.75
CA LYS A 479 -4.07 0.65 -32.16
C LYS A 479 -4.45 -0.81 -32.39
N ASN A 480 -4.01 -1.72 -31.49
CA ASN A 480 -4.27 -3.16 -31.60
C ASN A 480 -5.55 -3.61 -30.88
N CYS A 481 -6.21 -2.75 -30.12
CA CYS A 481 -7.52 -2.97 -29.50
C CYS A 481 -8.67 -2.67 -30.48
N LYS A 482 -8.71 -3.41 -31.59
CA LYS A 482 -9.71 -3.19 -32.67
C LYS A 482 -10.91 -4.14 -32.53
#